data_9fa5e98a35a8c0b6e49d67b529757c3b
#
_entry.id   9fa5e98a35a8c0b6e49d67b529757c3b
#
_cell.length_a   1.000
_cell.length_b   1.000
_cell.length_c   1.000
_cell.angle_alpha   90.00
_cell.angle_beta   90.00
_cell.angle_gamma   90.00
#
_symmetry.space_group_name_H-M   'P 1'
#
loop_
_entity.id
_entity.type
_entity.pdbx_description
1 polymer ?
#
loop_
_entity_poly.entity_id
_entity_poly.type
_entity_poly.pdbx_seq_one_letter_code
_entity_poly.pdbx_strand_id
1 'polypeptide(L)'
;MAVPRTASLEWLTRQPLSLAPNRVYRVWRGGALLDRLQGRSQPEDAHFPEEWVGSTTVSRLPGRPLHEGLSRVALPDGSTLLLTSLIDAVPEALLGSAHVARHGKELGVLCKILDTAMRLPIQCHPDRAFARQHLSSDFGKTESWIILGTRVVGGVPPHILFGFQDGVSEEAFRRLVQAQDIPAQVAALNRIEVRPGEVYLVAAGTPHAIGPGVLMVEVQEPSDLVVNTEFTVGEIRRTEAQCFMGLHFDLAMRCFDYRAAGASFVDRQRLPPRILQEDGRGREEVLIGPEHTPCFGAARLTVQGAVPDRDRGRCYIGIITGG
;
A
#
# COMPACT_ATOMS: atom_id res chain seq x y z
N MET A 1 10.09 -6.68 -29.56
CA MET A 1 11.31 -5.84 -29.47
C MET A 1 12.38 -6.64 -28.76
N ALA A 2 13.60 -6.69 -29.32
CA ALA A 2 14.70 -7.42 -28.70
C ALA A 2 15.10 -6.77 -27.37
N VAL A 3 15.21 -7.58 -26.30
CA VAL A 3 15.73 -7.11 -25.01
C VAL A 3 17.17 -6.65 -25.24
N PRO A 4 17.57 -5.42 -24.81
CA PRO A 4 18.95 -4.96 -24.92
C PRO A 4 19.88 -5.96 -24.23
N ARG A 5 21.11 -6.14 -24.75
CA ARG A 5 22.10 -7.04 -24.16
C ARG A 5 22.37 -6.63 -22.70
N THR A 6 22.52 -7.60 -21.81
CA THR A 6 22.68 -7.43 -20.34
C THR A 6 23.74 -6.36 -19.97
N ALA A 7 24.88 -6.34 -20.66
CA ALA A 7 25.93 -5.34 -20.47
C ALA A 7 25.49 -3.88 -20.74
N SER A 8 24.38 -3.67 -21.48
CA SER A 8 23.86 -2.35 -21.79
C SER A 8 22.88 -1.82 -20.73
N LEU A 9 22.50 -2.61 -19.72
CA LEU A 9 21.55 -2.22 -18.67
C LEU A 9 22.19 -1.99 -17.30
N GLU A 10 23.41 -2.49 -17.08
CA GLU A 10 24.10 -2.32 -15.79
C GLU A 10 24.36 -0.87 -15.39
N TRP A 11 24.52 0.04 -16.37
CA TRP A 11 24.68 1.45 -16.07
C TRP A 11 23.46 2.07 -15.35
N LEU A 12 22.26 1.55 -15.63
CA LEU A 12 21.03 2.00 -14.94
C LEU A 12 21.10 1.76 -13.44
N THR A 13 21.77 0.70 -13.00
CA THR A 13 21.85 0.35 -11.57
C THR A 13 22.84 1.21 -10.77
N ARG A 14 23.60 2.10 -11.45
CA ARG A 14 24.59 3.00 -10.83
C ARG A 14 24.03 4.39 -10.52
N GLN A 15 22.74 4.60 -10.73
CA GLN A 15 22.04 5.86 -10.50
C GLN A 15 20.60 5.59 -10.07
N PRO A 16 19.91 6.56 -9.43
CA PRO A 16 18.49 6.44 -9.15
C PRO A 16 17.69 6.21 -10.44
N LEU A 17 16.82 5.22 -10.44
CA LEU A 17 15.93 4.94 -11.56
C LEU A 17 14.77 5.92 -11.57
N SER A 18 14.58 6.64 -12.67
CA SER A 18 13.36 7.42 -12.91
C SER A 18 12.24 6.49 -13.36
N LEU A 19 11.11 6.53 -12.67
CA LEU A 19 9.94 5.74 -13.00
C LEU A 19 8.94 6.56 -13.80
N ALA A 20 8.34 5.94 -14.82
CA ALA A 20 7.21 6.51 -15.51
C ALA A 20 5.96 6.50 -14.61
N PRO A 21 5.00 7.44 -14.77
CA PRO A 21 3.75 7.42 -14.03
C PRO A 21 3.04 6.07 -14.12
N ASN A 22 2.52 5.58 -13.00
CA ASN A 22 1.88 4.27 -12.89
C ASN A 22 0.58 4.37 -12.07
N ARG A 23 -0.36 5.18 -12.59
CA ARG A 23 -1.69 5.32 -11.99
C ARG A 23 -2.52 4.08 -12.23
N VAL A 24 -3.11 3.55 -11.17
CA VAL A 24 -3.87 2.31 -11.16
C VAL A 24 -5.36 2.60 -10.97
N TYR A 25 -6.17 1.95 -11.79
CA TYR A 25 -7.63 2.07 -11.72
C TYR A 25 -8.18 1.39 -10.45
N ARG A 26 -9.18 2.05 -9.83
CA ARG A 26 -9.92 1.51 -8.69
C ARG A 26 -11.43 1.74 -8.86
N VAL A 27 -12.23 0.88 -8.22
CA VAL A 27 -13.69 1.01 -8.20
C VAL A 27 -14.17 2.19 -7.35
N TRP A 28 -13.29 2.78 -6.55
CA TRP A 28 -13.54 3.98 -5.76
C TRP A 28 -12.84 5.21 -6.36
N ARG A 29 -13.21 6.40 -5.91
CA ARG A 29 -12.72 7.67 -6.46
C ARG A 29 -11.83 8.41 -5.48
N GLY A 30 -10.89 9.16 -6.04
CA GLY A 30 -9.94 10.02 -5.35
C GLY A 30 -8.89 10.52 -6.33
N GLY A 31 -7.82 11.12 -5.84
CA GLY A 31 -6.67 11.50 -6.64
C GLY A 31 -6.37 12.98 -6.66
N ALA A 32 -7.26 13.88 -6.23
CA ALA A 32 -7.03 15.32 -6.33
C ALA A 32 -5.84 15.80 -5.47
N LEU A 33 -5.59 15.24 -4.28
CA LEU A 33 -4.39 15.58 -3.49
C LEU A 33 -3.14 14.96 -4.12
N LEU A 34 -3.25 13.75 -4.65
CA LEU A 34 -2.16 13.09 -5.37
C LEU A 34 -1.80 13.86 -6.65
N ASP A 35 -2.78 14.39 -7.38
CA ASP A 35 -2.54 15.25 -8.55
C ASP A 35 -1.81 16.54 -8.18
N ARG A 36 -2.17 17.15 -7.05
CA ARG A 36 -1.45 18.33 -6.52
C ARG A 36 -0.02 17.99 -6.13
N LEU A 37 0.20 16.85 -5.46
CA LEU A 37 1.53 16.38 -5.12
C LEU A 37 2.40 16.17 -6.37
N GLN A 38 1.79 15.70 -7.47
CA GLN A 38 2.46 15.51 -8.77
C GLN A 38 2.50 16.77 -9.64
N GLY A 39 2.05 17.92 -9.15
CA GLY A 39 2.09 19.20 -9.87
C GLY A 39 1.14 19.29 -11.07
N ARG A 40 0.05 18.50 -11.09
CA ARG A 40 -0.95 18.58 -12.16
C ARG A 40 -1.75 19.88 -12.08
N SER A 41 -1.99 20.50 -13.22
CA SER A 41 -2.68 21.80 -13.31
C SER A 41 -4.17 21.74 -13.00
N GLN A 42 -4.80 20.58 -13.18
CA GLN A 42 -6.23 20.34 -12.94
C GLN A 42 -6.42 19.10 -12.06
N PRO A 43 -6.24 19.25 -10.72
CA PRO A 43 -6.43 18.13 -9.78
C PRO A 43 -7.88 17.68 -9.75
N GLU A 44 -8.13 16.37 -9.91
CA GLU A 44 -9.48 15.83 -9.92
C GLU A 44 -9.60 14.51 -9.13
N ASP A 45 -10.80 14.24 -8.63
CA ASP A 45 -11.13 12.94 -8.04
C ASP A 45 -11.73 12.01 -9.10
N ALA A 46 -10.97 11.03 -9.52
CA ALA A 46 -11.31 10.08 -10.56
C ALA A 46 -11.09 8.62 -10.10
N HIS A 47 -11.22 7.66 -11.01
CA HIS A 47 -10.97 6.24 -10.75
C HIS A 47 -9.49 5.82 -10.85
N PHE A 48 -8.55 6.79 -10.76
CA PHE A 48 -7.10 6.55 -10.74
C PHE A 48 -6.47 7.17 -9.48
N PRO A 49 -6.94 6.77 -8.30
CA PRO A 49 -6.56 7.39 -7.03
C PRO A 49 -5.25 6.89 -6.45
N GLU A 50 -4.62 5.90 -7.07
CA GLU A 50 -3.37 5.27 -6.62
C GLU A 50 -2.26 5.44 -7.64
N GLU A 51 -1.04 5.75 -7.17
CA GLU A 51 0.21 5.67 -7.92
C GLU A 51 1.04 4.53 -7.32
N TRP A 52 1.35 3.49 -8.09
CA TRP A 52 2.16 2.36 -7.64
C TRP A 52 3.63 2.60 -7.99
N VAL A 53 4.44 2.85 -6.97
CA VAL A 53 5.84 3.27 -7.13
C VAL A 53 6.78 2.07 -7.01
N GLY A 54 7.61 1.85 -8.02
CA GLY A 54 8.57 0.74 -8.04
C GLY A 54 7.90 -0.63 -7.97
N SER A 55 6.69 -0.76 -8.49
CA SER A 55 5.88 -1.97 -8.33
C SER A 55 6.27 -3.07 -9.31
N THR A 56 6.38 -4.27 -8.77
CA THR A 56 6.45 -5.54 -9.52
C THR A 56 5.15 -6.35 -9.41
N THR A 57 4.12 -5.76 -8.80
CA THR A 57 2.82 -6.39 -8.56
C THR A 57 1.81 -5.97 -9.62
N VAL A 58 1.03 -6.92 -10.12
CA VAL A 58 -0.07 -6.68 -11.06
C VAL A 58 -1.36 -6.38 -10.30
N SER A 59 -2.10 -5.36 -10.73
CA SER A 59 -3.46 -5.12 -10.26
C SER A 59 -4.40 -6.23 -10.73
N ARG A 60 -5.18 -6.81 -9.81
CA ARG A 60 -6.03 -7.98 -10.09
C ARG A 60 -7.49 -7.62 -10.40
N LEU A 61 -7.78 -6.38 -10.80
CA LEU A 61 -9.14 -6.01 -11.16
C LEU A 61 -9.55 -6.60 -12.52
N PRO A 62 -10.69 -7.30 -12.60
CA PRO A 62 -11.18 -7.85 -13.86
C PRO A 62 -11.39 -6.78 -14.94
N GLY A 63 -11.06 -7.11 -16.19
CA GLY A 63 -11.25 -6.21 -17.34
C GLY A 63 -10.18 -5.13 -17.49
N ARG A 64 -9.15 -5.13 -16.63
CA ARG A 64 -8.02 -4.19 -16.73
C ARG A 64 -6.85 -4.76 -17.53
N PRO A 65 -5.92 -3.91 -18.03
CA PRO A 65 -4.74 -4.37 -18.74
C PRO A 65 -3.91 -5.37 -17.93
N LEU A 66 -3.37 -6.40 -18.58
CA LEU A 66 -2.60 -7.48 -17.92
C LEU A 66 -1.35 -7.02 -17.18
N HIS A 67 -0.84 -5.83 -17.49
CA HIS A 67 0.36 -5.24 -16.88
C HIS A 67 0.05 -4.00 -16.04
N GLU A 68 -1.23 -3.73 -15.74
CA GLU A 68 -1.59 -2.61 -14.88
C GLU A 68 -1.01 -2.83 -13.48
N GLY A 69 -0.35 -1.80 -12.95
CA GLY A 69 0.36 -1.85 -11.68
C GLY A 69 1.85 -2.14 -11.79
N LEU A 70 2.35 -2.72 -12.90
CA LEU A 70 3.79 -2.90 -13.09
C LEU A 70 4.46 -1.57 -13.43
N SER A 71 5.46 -1.19 -12.64
CA SER A 71 6.25 0.02 -12.89
C SER A 71 7.15 -0.10 -14.11
N ARG A 72 7.38 1.01 -14.77
CA ARG A 72 8.27 1.13 -15.92
C ARG A 72 9.38 2.14 -15.63
N VAL A 73 10.59 1.75 -15.94
CA VAL A 73 11.78 2.61 -15.87
C VAL A 73 11.81 3.48 -17.14
N ALA A 74 11.94 4.80 -16.97
CA ALA A 74 12.16 5.72 -18.08
C ALA A 74 13.61 5.63 -18.57
N LEU A 75 13.80 5.55 -19.88
CA LEU A 75 15.12 5.49 -20.51
C LEU A 75 15.46 6.83 -21.17
N PRO A 76 16.75 7.15 -21.37
CA PRO A 76 17.18 8.44 -21.94
C PRO A 76 16.68 8.71 -23.36
N ASP A 77 16.36 7.66 -24.12
CA ASP A 77 15.80 7.77 -25.48
C ASP A 77 14.29 8.03 -25.50
N GLY A 78 13.68 8.23 -24.33
CA GLY A 78 12.25 8.43 -24.16
C GLY A 78 11.42 7.13 -24.16
N SER A 79 12.03 5.99 -24.38
CA SER A 79 11.36 4.70 -24.25
C SER A 79 11.23 4.27 -22.76
N THR A 80 10.51 3.18 -22.51
CA THR A 80 10.38 2.65 -21.14
C THR A 80 10.63 1.13 -21.13
N LEU A 81 11.18 0.65 -20.02
CA LEU A 81 11.39 -0.77 -19.74
C LEU A 81 10.60 -1.19 -18.51
N LEU A 82 9.96 -2.37 -18.52
CA LEU A 82 9.36 -2.91 -17.30
C LEU A 82 10.43 -3.10 -16.21
N LEU A 83 10.13 -2.67 -15.00
CA LEU A 83 11.03 -2.88 -13.85
C LEU A 83 11.32 -4.37 -13.63
N THR A 84 10.31 -5.23 -13.80
CA THR A 84 10.47 -6.69 -13.74
C THR A 84 11.47 -7.21 -14.77
N SER A 85 11.45 -6.67 -15.99
CA SER A 85 12.43 -7.05 -17.03
C SER A 85 13.86 -6.59 -16.71
N LEU A 86 14.00 -5.44 -16.05
CA LEU A 86 15.32 -4.96 -15.58
C LEU A 86 15.81 -5.85 -14.43
N ILE A 87 14.96 -6.18 -13.46
CA ILE A 87 15.30 -7.12 -12.37
C ILE A 87 15.72 -8.47 -12.95
N ASP A 88 15.00 -8.98 -13.94
CA ASP A 88 15.32 -10.26 -14.58
C ASP A 88 16.69 -10.27 -15.27
N ALA A 89 17.05 -9.15 -15.88
CA ALA A 89 18.30 -9.02 -16.62
C ALA A 89 19.54 -8.82 -15.71
N VAL A 90 19.40 -8.04 -14.64
CA VAL A 90 20.52 -7.62 -13.77
C VAL A 90 20.14 -7.66 -12.28
N PRO A 91 19.68 -8.81 -11.75
CA PRO A 91 19.07 -8.88 -10.42
C PRO A 91 20.04 -8.45 -9.31
N GLU A 92 21.28 -8.96 -9.32
CA GLU A 92 22.25 -8.67 -8.26
C GLU A 92 22.75 -7.22 -8.28
N ALA A 93 22.90 -6.64 -9.47
CA ALA A 93 23.31 -5.25 -9.61
C ALA A 93 22.21 -4.28 -9.16
N LEU A 94 20.93 -4.66 -9.29
CA LEU A 94 19.79 -3.83 -8.89
C LEU A 94 19.35 -4.06 -7.45
N LEU A 95 19.21 -5.33 -7.03
CA LEU A 95 18.65 -5.68 -5.71
C LEU A 95 19.74 -5.92 -4.66
N GLY A 96 20.98 -6.15 -5.08
CA GLY A 96 22.11 -6.54 -4.23
C GLY A 96 22.24 -8.07 -4.11
N SER A 97 23.49 -8.58 -4.13
CA SER A 97 23.78 -10.03 -4.10
C SER A 97 23.22 -10.72 -2.85
N ALA A 98 23.28 -10.06 -1.69
CA ALA A 98 22.74 -10.61 -0.44
C ALA A 98 21.22 -10.75 -0.47
N HIS A 99 20.51 -9.79 -1.08
CA HIS A 99 19.08 -9.86 -1.28
C HIS A 99 18.70 -11.01 -2.23
N VAL A 100 19.35 -11.08 -3.38
CA VAL A 100 19.08 -12.12 -4.39
C VAL A 100 19.36 -13.53 -3.83
N ALA A 101 20.44 -13.70 -3.08
CA ALA A 101 20.74 -14.98 -2.44
C ALA A 101 19.67 -15.42 -1.44
N ARG A 102 18.99 -14.48 -0.78
CA ARG A 102 18.00 -14.76 0.27
C ARG A 102 16.56 -14.80 -0.25
N HIS A 103 16.22 -13.95 -1.20
CA HIS A 103 14.85 -13.68 -1.64
C HIS A 103 14.63 -13.88 -3.15
N GLY A 104 15.69 -14.26 -3.88
CA GLY A 104 15.62 -14.35 -5.35
C GLY A 104 15.42 -12.97 -5.98
N LYS A 105 14.60 -12.92 -7.02
CA LYS A 105 14.31 -11.69 -7.78
C LYS A 105 13.10 -10.92 -7.25
N GLU A 106 12.53 -11.35 -6.15
CA GLU A 106 11.36 -10.70 -5.54
C GLU A 106 11.77 -9.41 -4.84
N LEU A 107 11.13 -8.28 -5.19
CA LEU A 107 11.37 -7.00 -4.51
C LEU A 107 10.86 -7.05 -3.06
N GLY A 108 9.84 -7.85 -2.79
CA GLY A 108 9.32 -8.12 -1.45
C GLY A 108 8.44 -7.01 -0.87
N VAL A 109 8.18 -5.95 -1.64
CA VAL A 109 7.39 -4.80 -1.20
C VAL A 109 6.59 -4.19 -2.34
N LEU A 110 5.41 -3.66 -2.03
CA LEU A 110 4.65 -2.76 -2.90
C LEU A 110 4.45 -1.43 -2.18
N CYS A 111 4.85 -0.34 -2.82
CA CYS A 111 4.64 1.02 -2.34
C CYS A 111 3.61 1.72 -3.21
N LYS A 112 2.65 2.39 -2.58
CA LYS A 112 1.63 3.18 -3.27
C LYS A 112 1.53 4.56 -2.65
N ILE A 113 1.20 5.56 -3.46
CA ILE A 113 0.65 6.81 -2.99
C ILE A 113 -0.85 6.76 -3.29
N LEU A 114 -1.68 6.95 -2.29
CA LEU A 114 -3.12 6.76 -2.37
C LEU A 114 -3.84 7.99 -1.82
N ASP A 115 -4.88 8.46 -2.54
CA ASP A 115 -5.72 9.60 -2.14
C ASP A 115 -7.19 9.25 -2.28
N THR A 116 -7.98 9.42 -1.23
CA THR A 116 -9.39 9.02 -1.18
C THR A 116 -10.34 10.21 -1.25
N ALA A 117 -11.37 10.14 -2.10
CA ALA A 117 -12.51 11.07 -2.10
C ALA A 117 -13.80 10.45 -1.55
N MET A 118 -13.77 9.15 -1.30
CA MET A 118 -14.88 8.41 -0.67
C MET A 118 -14.31 7.35 0.27
N ARG A 119 -15.11 6.84 1.20
CA ARG A 119 -14.70 5.73 2.05
C ARG A 119 -14.52 4.46 1.20
N LEU A 120 -13.40 3.78 1.38
CA LEU A 120 -13.18 2.45 0.84
C LEU A 120 -14.07 1.44 1.57
N PRO A 121 -14.42 0.30 0.93
CA PRO A 121 -15.10 -0.79 1.62
C PRO A 121 -14.33 -1.25 2.84
N ILE A 122 -15.03 -1.70 3.86
CA ILE A 122 -14.42 -2.43 4.96
C ILE A 122 -13.78 -3.69 4.41
N GLN A 123 -12.51 -3.87 4.74
CA GLN A 123 -11.68 -4.94 4.21
C GLN A 123 -10.75 -5.52 5.27
N CYS A 124 -10.21 -6.68 4.94
CA CYS A 124 -9.17 -7.33 5.69
C CYS A 124 -8.21 -8.04 4.71
N HIS A 125 -6.99 -8.25 5.16
CA HIS A 125 -5.97 -8.91 4.36
C HIS A 125 -5.52 -10.22 4.99
N PRO A 126 -5.27 -11.27 4.20
CA PRO A 126 -4.77 -12.53 4.71
C PRO A 126 -3.32 -12.40 5.19
N ASP A 127 -2.94 -13.20 6.17
CA ASP A 127 -1.54 -13.44 6.48
C ASP A 127 -0.90 -14.41 5.46
N ARG A 128 0.42 -14.61 5.55
CA ARG A 128 1.16 -15.50 4.65
C ARG A 128 0.72 -16.96 4.73
N ALA A 129 0.35 -17.44 5.93
CA ALA A 129 -0.08 -18.83 6.12
C ALA A 129 -1.41 -19.07 5.41
N PHE A 130 -2.38 -18.18 5.62
CA PHE A 130 -3.67 -18.23 4.94
C PHE A 130 -3.52 -18.09 3.42
N ALA A 131 -2.68 -17.13 2.97
CA ALA A 131 -2.46 -16.87 1.55
C ALA A 131 -1.85 -18.09 0.83
N ARG A 132 -0.87 -18.76 1.43
CA ARG A 132 -0.29 -20.00 0.90
C ARG A 132 -1.29 -21.13 0.85
N GLN A 133 -2.06 -21.31 1.91
CA GLN A 133 -3.00 -22.42 2.02
C GLN A 133 -4.19 -22.28 1.08
N HIS A 134 -4.70 -21.05 0.85
CA HIS A 134 -6.00 -20.84 0.22
C HIS A 134 -5.98 -19.98 -1.05
N LEU A 135 -4.92 -19.23 -1.31
CA LEU A 135 -4.87 -18.22 -2.36
C LEU A 135 -3.68 -18.38 -3.33
N SER A 136 -2.91 -19.46 -3.19
CA SER A 136 -1.72 -19.74 -4.02
C SER A 136 -0.75 -18.56 -4.08
N SER A 137 -0.49 -17.92 -2.92
CA SER A 137 0.40 -16.79 -2.79
C SER A 137 1.39 -16.98 -1.64
N ASP A 138 2.67 -16.69 -1.88
CA ASP A 138 3.69 -16.70 -0.84
C ASP A 138 3.64 -15.47 0.07
N PHE A 139 2.92 -14.44 -0.35
CA PHE A 139 2.74 -13.19 0.38
C PHE A 139 1.32 -13.08 0.91
N GLY A 140 1.22 -12.60 2.14
CA GLY A 140 0.01 -12.04 2.71
C GLY A 140 -0.14 -10.58 2.27
N LYS A 141 -0.78 -9.76 3.12
CA LYS A 141 -0.80 -8.32 2.93
C LYS A 141 -0.81 -7.58 4.27
N THR A 142 0.27 -7.73 5.04
CA THR A 142 0.59 -6.75 6.08
C THR A 142 0.94 -5.45 5.39
N GLU A 143 0.40 -4.34 5.87
CA GLU A 143 0.63 -3.01 5.30
C GLU A 143 0.86 -1.94 6.38
N SER A 144 1.25 -0.78 5.97
CA SER A 144 1.39 0.40 6.83
C SER A 144 1.00 1.65 6.07
N TRP A 145 0.47 2.62 6.81
CA TRP A 145 0.01 3.90 6.29
C TRP A 145 0.83 5.03 6.88
N ILE A 146 1.43 5.84 6.02
CA ILE A 146 2.14 7.05 6.37
C ILE A 146 1.31 8.20 5.84
N ILE A 147 0.62 8.94 6.71
CA ILE A 147 -0.30 10.01 6.32
C ILE A 147 0.50 11.22 5.84
N LEU A 148 0.30 11.60 4.58
CA LEU A 148 0.98 12.74 3.96
C LEU A 148 0.14 14.02 4.00
N GLY A 149 -1.17 13.88 3.82
CA GLY A 149 -2.07 15.02 3.72
C GLY A 149 -3.52 14.64 4.00
N THR A 150 -4.32 15.64 4.31
CA THR A 150 -5.73 15.43 4.61
C THR A 150 -6.58 16.59 4.08
N ARG A 151 -7.85 16.30 3.75
CA ARG A 151 -8.88 17.30 3.41
C ARG A 151 -10.26 16.86 3.88
N VAL A 152 -11.14 17.80 4.10
CA VAL A 152 -12.56 17.52 4.31
C VAL A 152 -13.22 17.28 2.95
N VAL A 153 -14.01 16.20 2.83
CA VAL A 153 -14.75 15.87 1.62
C VAL A 153 -16.24 15.76 1.96
N GLY A 154 -17.09 16.55 1.28
CA GLY A 154 -18.54 16.53 1.55
C GLY A 154 -18.92 16.80 3.00
N GLY A 155 -18.14 17.60 3.74
CA GLY A 155 -18.35 17.88 5.16
C GLY A 155 -17.86 16.76 6.10
N VAL A 156 -17.29 15.68 5.57
CA VAL A 156 -16.76 14.55 6.36
C VAL A 156 -15.28 14.78 6.66
N PRO A 157 -14.86 14.82 7.95
CA PRO A 157 -13.45 14.87 8.32
C PRO A 157 -12.68 13.64 7.87
N PRO A 158 -11.37 13.79 7.51
CA PRO A 158 -10.51 12.69 7.13
C PRO A 158 -10.34 11.70 8.29
N HIS A 159 -10.58 10.43 8.03
CA HIS A 159 -10.54 9.39 9.05
C HIS A 159 -10.19 8.02 8.47
N ILE A 160 -9.85 7.11 9.36
CA ILE A 160 -9.76 5.67 9.09
C ILE A 160 -10.76 4.92 9.97
N LEU A 161 -11.24 3.78 9.50
CA LEU A 161 -11.85 2.75 10.34
C LEU A 161 -10.79 1.70 10.62
N PHE A 162 -10.56 1.35 11.89
CA PHE A 162 -9.36 0.58 12.23
C PHE A 162 -9.56 -0.30 13.47
N GLY A 163 -9.56 -1.62 13.26
CA GLY A 163 -9.87 -2.57 14.31
C GLY A 163 -11.34 -2.54 14.74
N PHE A 164 -11.79 -3.58 15.38
CA PHE A 164 -13.15 -3.66 15.91
C PHE A 164 -13.34 -2.75 17.13
N GLN A 165 -14.56 -2.34 17.38
CA GLN A 165 -14.98 -1.83 18.68
C GLN A 165 -14.88 -2.94 19.74
N ASP A 166 -14.74 -2.54 21.02
CA ASP A 166 -14.80 -3.49 22.13
C ASP A 166 -16.13 -4.25 22.14
N GLY A 167 -16.06 -5.55 22.35
CA GLY A 167 -17.23 -6.42 22.44
C GLY A 167 -17.83 -6.90 21.11
N VAL A 168 -17.28 -6.52 19.97
CA VAL A 168 -17.70 -7.08 18.69
C VAL A 168 -17.23 -8.53 18.57
N SER A 169 -18.17 -9.46 18.56
CA SER A 169 -17.87 -10.88 18.37
C SER A 169 -17.82 -11.27 16.89
N GLU A 170 -17.10 -12.36 16.59
CA GLU A 170 -17.08 -12.95 15.24
C GLU A 170 -18.50 -13.20 14.73
N GLU A 171 -19.33 -13.84 15.52
CA GLU A 171 -20.70 -14.19 15.15
C GLU A 171 -21.55 -12.94 14.84
N ALA A 172 -21.42 -11.87 15.64
CA ALA A 172 -22.13 -10.63 15.40
C ALA A 172 -21.70 -9.98 14.10
N PHE A 173 -20.38 -9.84 13.86
CA PHE A 173 -19.90 -9.21 12.64
C PHE A 173 -20.22 -10.03 11.38
N ARG A 174 -20.12 -11.35 11.42
CA ARG A 174 -20.53 -12.23 10.32
C ARG A 174 -21.98 -12.04 9.92
N ARG A 175 -22.90 -11.91 10.89
CA ARG A 175 -24.32 -11.58 10.62
C ARG A 175 -24.48 -10.25 9.90
N LEU A 176 -23.74 -9.21 10.28
CA LEU A 176 -23.78 -7.90 9.62
C LEU A 176 -23.30 -7.99 8.17
N VAL A 177 -22.23 -8.77 7.92
CA VAL A 177 -21.72 -8.98 6.56
C VAL A 177 -22.72 -9.75 5.71
N GLN A 178 -23.32 -10.81 6.21
CA GLN A 178 -24.35 -11.59 5.49
C GLN A 178 -25.59 -10.76 5.16
N ALA A 179 -26.01 -9.91 6.11
CA ALA A 179 -27.14 -9.02 5.92
C ALA A 179 -26.82 -7.79 5.03
N GLN A 180 -25.54 -7.56 4.73
CA GLN A 180 -25.06 -6.32 4.08
C GLN A 180 -25.55 -5.06 4.80
N ASP A 181 -25.59 -5.11 6.14
CA ASP A 181 -25.89 -3.95 6.98
C ASP A 181 -24.63 -3.08 7.11
N ILE A 182 -24.38 -2.28 6.08
CA ILE A 182 -23.18 -1.44 5.98
C ILE A 182 -23.07 -0.43 7.12
N PRO A 183 -24.16 0.29 7.52
CA PRO A 183 -24.09 1.18 8.66
C PRO A 183 -23.64 0.48 9.95
N ALA A 184 -24.16 -0.71 10.23
CA ALA A 184 -23.77 -1.47 11.41
C ALA A 184 -22.35 -2.05 11.32
N GLN A 185 -21.90 -2.47 10.12
CA GLN A 185 -20.50 -2.85 9.88
C GLN A 185 -19.54 -1.68 10.17
N VAL A 186 -19.86 -0.47 9.69
CA VAL A 186 -19.07 0.75 9.96
C VAL A 186 -19.05 1.06 11.46
N ALA A 187 -20.17 0.97 12.14
CA ALA A 187 -20.27 1.20 13.58
C ALA A 187 -19.51 0.14 14.41
N ALA A 188 -19.27 -1.04 13.86
CA ALA A 188 -18.50 -2.11 14.52
C ALA A 188 -16.97 -1.86 14.54
N LEU A 189 -16.45 -0.84 13.81
CA LEU A 189 -15.04 -0.50 13.79
C LEU A 189 -14.77 0.82 14.52
N ASN A 190 -13.55 0.95 15.07
CA ASN A 190 -13.11 2.23 15.64
C ASN A 190 -12.92 3.26 14.53
N ARG A 191 -13.52 4.44 14.70
CA ARG A 191 -13.32 5.59 13.81
C ARG A 191 -12.26 6.51 14.40
N ILE A 192 -11.22 6.78 13.62
CA ILE A 192 -10.06 7.58 14.03
C ILE A 192 -9.84 8.70 13.03
N GLU A 193 -9.91 9.94 13.48
CA GLU A 193 -9.47 11.09 12.67
C GLU A 193 -7.96 11.06 12.54
N VAL A 194 -7.46 11.24 11.32
CA VAL A 194 -6.02 11.16 11.02
C VAL A 194 -5.43 12.51 10.64
N ARG A 195 -4.13 12.66 10.91
CA ARG A 195 -3.36 13.89 10.64
C ARG A 195 -2.08 13.58 9.88
N PRO A 196 -1.59 14.52 9.05
CA PRO A 196 -0.30 14.38 8.39
C PRO A 196 0.82 14.08 9.39
N GLY A 197 1.71 13.17 9.03
CA GLY A 197 2.82 12.71 9.84
C GLY A 197 2.53 11.49 10.71
N GLU A 198 1.26 11.10 10.91
CA GLU A 198 0.93 9.87 11.63
C GLU A 198 1.28 8.63 10.80
N VAL A 199 1.67 7.57 11.50
CA VAL A 199 2.04 6.27 10.93
C VAL A 199 1.25 5.18 11.62
N TYR A 200 0.67 4.27 10.84
CA TYR A 200 -0.11 3.14 11.33
C TYR A 200 0.42 1.83 10.73
N LEU A 201 0.56 0.80 11.55
CA LEU A 201 0.80 -0.57 11.10
C LEU A 201 -0.54 -1.30 11.01
N VAL A 202 -0.86 -1.81 9.84
CA VAL A 202 -2.05 -2.63 9.57
C VAL A 202 -1.62 -4.08 9.42
N ALA A 203 -1.52 -4.78 10.53
CA ALA A 203 -1.18 -6.19 10.50
C ALA A 203 -2.25 -6.99 9.72
N ALA A 204 -1.84 -8.04 9.03
CA ALA A 204 -2.78 -8.97 8.40
C ALA A 204 -3.82 -9.42 9.43
N GLY A 205 -5.07 -9.56 9.00
CA GLY A 205 -6.20 -9.86 9.89
C GLY A 205 -6.91 -8.64 10.48
N THR A 206 -6.30 -7.46 10.46
CA THR A 206 -6.94 -6.25 11.00
C THR A 206 -8.09 -5.77 10.10
N PRO A 207 -9.33 -5.70 10.59
CA PRO A 207 -10.42 -5.07 9.84
C PRO A 207 -10.18 -3.56 9.74
N HIS A 208 -10.32 -3.02 8.52
CA HIS A 208 -10.05 -1.60 8.31
C HIS A 208 -10.78 -1.03 7.08
N ALA A 209 -10.87 0.28 7.02
CA ALA A 209 -11.20 1.03 5.82
C ALA A 209 -10.58 2.43 5.88
N ILE A 210 -10.24 3.00 4.73
CA ILE A 210 -9.79 4.38 4.62
C ILE A 210 -11.01 5.24 4.32
N GLY A 211 -11.25 6.26 5.14
CA GLY A 211 -12.30 7.26 4.94
C GLY A 211 -11.96 8.24 3.82
N PRO A 212 -12.87 9.15 3.46
CA PRO A 212 -12.60 10.18 2.46
C PRO A 212 -11.56 11.19 2.95
N GLY A 213 -10.82 11.77 2.02
CA GLY A 213 -9.95 12.90 2.27
C GLY A 213 -8.59 12.58 2.87
N VAL A 214 -8.09 11.37 2.67
CA VAL A 214 -6.78 10.93 3.18
C VAL A 214 -5.82 10.71 2.02
N LEU A 215 -4.68 11.41 2.03
CA LEU A 215 -3.52 11.15 1.19
C LEU A 215 -2.44 10.47 2.02
N MET A 216 -1.95 9.31 1.55
CA MET A 216 -0.94 8.54 2.28
C MET A 216 0.05 7.83 1.35
N VAL A 217 1.19 7.46 1.91
CA VAL A 217 2.01 6.36 1.37
C VAL A 217 1.57 5.08 2.06
N GLU A 218 1.19 4.09 1.27
CA GLU A 218 0.94 2.73 1.73
C GLU A 218 2.14 1.87 1.34
N VAL A 219 2.78 1.24 2.33
CA VAL A 219 3.86 0.26 2.15
C VAL A 219 3.33 -1.08 2.60
N GLN A 220 3.40 -2.09 1.74
CA GLN A 220 2.77 -3.38 1.98
C GLN A 220 3.56 -4.55 1.42
N GLU A 221 3.22 -5.77 1.81
CA GLU A 221 3.66 -6.98 1.12
C GLU A 221 3.20 -6.94 -0.35
N PRO A 222 3.97 -7.51 -1.30
CA PRO A 222 3.75 -7.35 -2.74
C PRO A 222 2.59 -8.20 -3.25
N SER A 223 1.40 -7.97 -2.73
CA SER A 223 0.18 -8.63 -3.14
C SER A 223 -1.00 -7.65 -3.23
N ASP A 224 -2.01 -7.99 -4.04
CA ASP A 224 -3.29 -7.25 -4.12
C ASP A 224 -4.44 -8.11 -3.54
N LEU A 225 -4.14 -8.89 -2.48
CA LEU A 225 -5.09 -9.78 -1.82
C LEU A 225 -5.96 -9.01 -0.85
N VAL A 226 -7.28 -9.14 -0.98
CA VAL A 226 -8.24 -8.40 -0.16
C VAL A 226 -9.56 -9.15 0.00
N VAL A 227 -10.01 -9.33 1.24
CA VAL A 227 -11.40 -9.72 1.56
C VAL A 227 -12.19 -8.46 1.87
N ASN A 228 -13.19 -8.16 1.06
CA ASN A 228 -14.08 -7.01 1.25
C ASN A 228 -15.41 -7.48 1.82
N THR A 229 -15.96 -6.79 2.81
CA THR A 229 -17.24 -7.15 3.42
C THR A 229 -18.45 -6.47 2.78
N GLU A 230 -18.22 -5.48 1.92
CA GLU A 230 -19.25 -4.70 1.24
C GLU A 230 -19.35 -5.09 -0.23
N PHE A 231 -20.53 -5.47 -0.68
CA PHE A 231 -20.75 -5.91 -2.07
C PHE A 231 -21.08 -4.76 -3.02
N THR A 232 -21.25 -3.55 -2.50
CA THR A 232 -21.51 -2.36 -3.30
C THR A 232 -20.53 -1.25 -2.91
N VAL A 233 -19.89 -0.62 -3.90
CA VAL A 233 -18.99 0.52 -3.74
C VAL A 233 -19.45 1.63 -4.67
N GLY A 234 -20.03 2.71 -4.13
CA GLY A 234 -20.71 3.70 -4.95
C GLY A 234 -21.82 3.05 -5.78
N GLU A 235 -21.73 3.15 -7.09
CA GLU A 235 -22.69 2.52 -8.03
C GLU A 235 -22.26 1.11 -8.48
N ILE A 236 -21.05 0.66 -8.12
CA ILE A 236 -20.49 -0.60 -8.58
C ILE A 236 -20.90 -1.72 -7.63
N ARG A 237 -21.67 -2.67 -8.16
CA ARG A 237 -22.01 -3.90 -7.44
C ARG A 237 -21.05 -5.02 -7.81
N ARG A 238 -20.57 -5.74 -6.80
CA ARG A 238 -19.66 -6.88 -6.92
C ARG A 238 -20.35 -8.15 -6.43
N THR A 239 -19.96 -9.28 -6.96
CA THR A 239 -20.39 -10.59 -6.45
C THR A 239 -19.61 -10.95 -5.18
N GLU A 240 -20.14 -11.87 -4.40
CA GLU A 240 -19.44 -12.45 -3.24
C GLU A 240 -18.05 -13.00 -3.64
N ALA A 241 -17.97 -13.74 -4.75
CA ALA A 241 -16.70 -14.27 -5.25
C ALA A 241 -15.68 -13.17 -5.58
N GLN A 242 -16.11 -12.03 -6.10
CA GLN A 242 -15.22 -10.88 -6.34
C GLN A 242 -14.78 -10.21 -5.04
N CYS A 243 -15.65 -10.18 -4.02
CA CYS A 243 -15.32 -9.59 -2.73
C CYS A 243 -14.42 -10.50 -1.89
N PHE A 244 -14.53 -11.81 -2.04
CA PHE A 244 -13.84 -12.81 -1.23
C PHE A 244 -12.74 -13.57 -1.98
N MET A 245 -12.26 -13.04 -3.12
CA MET A 245 -11.19 -13.67 -3.92
C MET A 245 -11.52 -15.13 -4.33
N GLY A 246 -12.79 -15.44 -4.57
CA GLY A 246 -13.26 -16.78 -4.90
C GLY A 246 -13.44 -17.73 -3.70
N LEU A 247 -13.13 -17.29 -2.49
CA LEU A 247 -13.38 -18.06 -1.26
C LEU A 247 -14.88 -18.08 -0.94
N HIS A 248 -15.36 -19.14 -0.30
CA HIS A 248 -16.70 -19.11 0.28
C HIS A 248 -16.71 -18.29 1.58
N PHE A 249 -17.89 -17.81 1.98
CA PHE A 249 -18.09 -16.89 3.11
C PHE A 249 -17.35 -17.31 4.38
N ASP A 250 -17.54 -18.54 4.84
CA ASP A 250 -16.96 -19.02 6.11
C ASP A 250 -15.43 -18.94 6.11
N LEU A 251 -14.80 -19.27 4.98
CA LEU A 251 -13.36 -19.21 4.85
C LEU A 251 -12.87 -17.75 4.74
N ALA A 252 -13.56 -16.90 3.99
CA ALA A 252 -13.23 -15.49 3.87
C ALA A 252 -13.26 -14.78 5.23
N MET A 253 -14.28 -15.07 6.06
CA MET A 253 -14.39 -14.48 7.40
C MET A 253 -13.29 -14.92 8.38
N ARG A 254 -12.60 -16.04 8.11
CA ARG A 254 -11.42 -16.46 8.88
C ARG A 254 -10.18 -15.60 8.62
N CYS A 255 -10.19 -14.73 7.62
CA CYS A 255 -9.13 -13.72 7.44
C CYS A 255 -9.11 -12.68 8.56
N PHE A 256 -10.23 -12.46 9.27
CA PHE A 256 -10.35 -11.41 10.28
C PHE A 256 -9.80 -11.86 11.64
N ASP A 257 -8.95 -11.03 12.25
CA ASP A 257 -8.56 -11.19 13.66
C ASP A 257 -9.53 -10.41 14.56
N TYR A 258 -10.46 -11.11 15.16
CA TYR A 258 -11.47 -10.51 16.05
C TYR A 258 -10.88 -10.03 17.40
N ARG A 259 -9.59 -10.29 17.67
CA ARG A 259 -8.84 -9.75 18.83
C ARG A 259 -8.28 -8.36 18.52
N ALA A 260 -8.26 -7.94 17.25
CA ALA A 260 -7.85 -6.60 16.82
C ALA A 260 -8.95 -5.59 17.18
N ALA A 261 -9.16 -5.35 18.49
CA ALA A 261 -10.28 -4.59 19.02
C ALA A 261 -9.89 -3.58 20.09
N GLY A 262 -10.70 -2.52 20.18
CA GLY A 262 -10.64 -1.50 21.22
C GLY A 262 -9.53 -0.46 21.07
N ALA A 263 -9.59 0.58 21.88
CA ALA A 263 -8.66 1.72 21.84
C ALA A 263 -7.21 1.30 22.07
N SER A 264 -6.96 0.38 22.98
CA SER A 264 -5.60 -0.09 23.29
C SER A 264 -4.96 -0.84 22.13
N PHE A 265 -5.73 -1.50 21.27
CA PHE A 265 -5.24 -2.07 20.02
C PHE A 265 -4.81 -0.95 19.08
N VAL A 266 -5.67 0.03 18.86
CA VAL A 266 -5.39 1.19 18.00
C VAL A 266 -4.11 1.90 18.40
N ASP A 267 -3.93 2.18 19.71
CA ASP A 267 -2.75 2.88 20.23
C ASP A 267 -1.45 2.10 19.96
N ARG A 268 -1.47 0.78 20.06
CA ARG A 268 -0.29 -0.04 19.74
C ARG A 268 0.06 -0.06 18.26
N GLN A 269 -0.90 0.19 17.38
CA GLN A 269 -0.68 0.21 15.93
C GLN A 269 -0.32 1.60 15.40
N ARG A 270 -0.49 2.66 16.18
CA ARG A 270 0.00 4.00 15.84
C ARG A 270 1.47 4.10 16.24
N LEU A 271 2.34 4.15 15.25
CA LEU A 271 3.79 4.10 15.45
C LEU A 271 4.38 5.51 15.56
N PRO A 272 5.02 5.88 16.66
CA PRO A 272 5.77 7.13 16.76
C PRO A 272 7.05 7.04 15.93
N PRO A 273 7.35 8.03 15.04
CA PRO A 273 8.62 8.09 14.35
C PRO A 273 9.80 8.14 15.33
N ARG A 274 10.84 7.35 15.07
CA ARG A 274 12.05 7.31 15.90
C ARG A 274 13.23 7.95 15.16
N ILE A 275 13.76 9.03 15.71
CA ILE A 275 14.92 9.72 15.14
C ILE A 275 16.13 8.81 15.20
N LEU A 276 16.77 8.58 14.03
CA LEU A 276 18.07 7.91 13.91
C LEU A 276 19.22 8.90 13.93
N GLN A 277 19.06 9.99 13.23
CA GLN A 277 20.05 11.06 13.13
C GLN A 277 19.36 12.39 12.87
N GLU A 278 19.91 13.43 13.44
CA GLU A 278 19.54 14.83 13.17
C GLU A 278 20.80 15.70 13.27
N ASP A 279 21.07 16.49 12.23
CA ASP A 279 22.15 17.46 12.18
C ASP A 279 21.76 18.66 11.30
N GLY A 280 22.65 19.65 11.12
CA GLY A 280 22.37 20.83 10.30
C GLY A 280 22.12 20.56 8.80
N ARG A 281 22.25 19.31 8.32
CA ARG A 281 21.99 18.92 6.94
C ARG A 281 20.66 18.24 6.77
N GLY A 282 20.07 17.71 7.85
CA GLY A 282 18.77 17.05 7.79
C GLY A 282 18.51 16.12 8.96
N ARG A 283 17.41 15.36 8.82
CA ARG A 283 16.89 14.44 9.82
C ARG A 283 16.49 13.12 9.17
N GLU A 284 16.93 12.03 9.75
CA GLU A 284 16.52 10.66 9.37
C GLU A 284 15.69 10.06 10.52
N GLU A 285 14.52 9.53 10.19
CA GLU A 285 13.59 8.88 11.13
C GLU A 285 13.20 7.50 10.63
N VAL A 286 13.21 6.50 11.50
CA VAL A 286 12.54 5.23 11.24
C VAL A 286 11.06 5.42 11.52
N LEU A 287 10.23 5.13 10.53
CA LEU A 287 8.78 5.10 10.61
C LEU A 287 8.30 3.68 10.90
N ILE A 288 8.90 2.70 10.24
CA ILE A 288 8.61 1.27 10.41
C ILE A 288 9.94 0.53 10.46
N GLY A 289 10.22 -0.08 11.59
CA GLY A 289 11.43 -0.88 11.81
C GLY A 289 11.14 -2.38 11.91
N PRO A 290 12.18 -3.20 11.97
CA PRO A 290 12.06 -4.66 12.09
C PRO A 290 11.37 -5.10 13.40
N GLU A 291 11.34 -4.24 14.40
CA GLU A 291 10.59 -4.43 15.65
C GLU A 291 9.08 -4.40 15.47
N HIS A 292 8.59 -3.77 14.40
CA HIS A 292 7.17 -3.64 14.11
C HIS A 292 6.68 -4.75 13.18
N THR A 293 7.43 -5.04 12.12
CA THR A 293 7.13 -6.11 11.16
C THR A 293 8.39 -6.63 10.49
N PRO A 294 8.48 -7.93 10.20
CA PRO A 294 9.57 -8.49 9.40
C PRO A 294 9.36 -8.32 7.89
N CYS A 295 8.21 -7.78 7.45
CA CYS A 295 7.81 -7.78 6.03
C CYS A 295 8.51 -6.70 5.22
N PHE A 296 8.67 -5.50 5.79
CA PHE A 296 9.26 -4.32 5.14
C PHE A 296 9.73 -3.30 6.19
N GLY A 297 10.42 -2.28 5.74
CA GLY A 297 10.78 -1.11 6.57
C GLY A 297 10.50 0.18 5.82
N ALA A 298 10.31 1.28 6.57
CA ALA A 298 10.19 2.62 6.01
C ALA A 298 10.93 3.64 6.89
N ALA A 299 11.58 4.59 6.22
CA ALA A 299 12.24 5.71 6.86
C ALA A 299 11.82 7.02 6.19
N ARG A 300 11.84 8.11 6.93
CA ARG A 300 11.68 9.46 6.41
C ARG A 300 13.00 10.20 6.49
N LEU A 301 13.37 10.81 5.38
CA LEU A 301 14.54 11.67 5.28
C LEU A 301 14.09 13.10 4.98
N THR A 302 14.36 14.03 5.88
CA THR A 302 14.20 15.47 5.66
C THR A 302 15.59 16.05 5.36
N VAL A 303 15.76 16.67 4.18
CA VAL A 303 17.05 17.17 3.70
C VAL A 303 17.06 18.67 3.65
N GLN A 304 18.08 19.31 4.24
CA GLN A 304 18.38 20.73 4.13
C GLN A 304 19.73 20.88 3.39
N GLY A 305 19.67 20.98 2.06
CA GLY A 305 20.86 21.01 1.22
C GLY A 305 21.21 19.62 0.65
N ALA A 306 22.29 19.01 1.08
CA ALA A 306 22.73 17.71 0.61
C ALA A 306 23.07 16.76 1.77
N VAL A 307 22.51 15.57 1.73
CA VAL A 307 22.85 14.48 2.62
C VAL A 307 23.50 13.38 1.78
N PRO A 308 24.68 12.87 2.15
CA PRO A 308 25.29 11.76 1.41
C PRO A 308 24.39 10.54 1.52
N ASP A 309 24.10 9.93 0.37
CA ASP A 309 23.47 8.61 0.34
C ASP A 309 24.37 7.62 1.07
N ARG A 310 23.83 6.95 2.06
CA ARG A 310 24.50 5.88 2.75
C ARG A 310 24.17 4.61 1.99
N ASP A 311 24.95 4.30 0.97
CA ASP A 311 24.89 3.01 0.32
C ASP A 311 25.02 1.91 1.39
N ARG A 312 23.90 1.30 1.71
CA ARG A 312 23.83 0.17 2.65
C ARG A 312 23.83 -1.16 1.90
N GLY A 313 24.15 -1.14 0.59
CA GLY A 313 24.10 -2.30 -0.29
C GLY A 313 22.67 -2.88 -0.40
N ARG A 314 21.65 -2.03 -0.32
CA ARG A 314 20.24 -2.42 -0.37
C ARG A 314 19.49 -1.60 -1.40
N CYS A 315 18.63 -2.27 -2.15
CA CYS A 315 17.66 -1.57 -2.99
C CYS A 315 16.59 -0.91 -2.10
N TYR A 316 16.18 0.31 -2.46
CA TYR A 316 15.07 1.01 -1.82
C TYR A 316 14.23 1.78 -2.84
N ILE A 317 12.99 2.06 -2.48
CA ILE A 317 12.08 2.91 -3.25
C ILE A 317 12.04 4.28 -2.57
N GLY A 318 12.47 5.33 -3.27
CA GLY A 318 12.40 6.71 -2.80
C GLY A 318 11.13 7.41 -3.30
N ILE A 319 10.37 8.03 -2.40
CA ILE A 319 9.20 8.84 -2.73
C ILE A 319 9.46 10.26 -2.23
N ILE A 320 9.51 11.23 -3.15
CA ILE A 320 9.63 12.64 -2.79
C ILE A 320 8.23 13.18 -2.48
N THR A 321 8.02 13.61 -1.24
CA THR A 321 6.71 14.06 -0.75
C THR A 321 6.64 15.57 -0.50
N GLY A 322 7.74 16.28 -0.67
CA GLY A 322 7.85 17.73 -0.55
C GLY A 322 9.24 18.21 -0.92
N GLY A 323 9.35 19.50 -1.29
CA GLY A 323 10.60 20.16 -1.68
C GLY A 323 10.36 21.63 -2.03
#